data_2edbe976ce91ff940bce1396df4ae7e4
#
_entry.id   2edbe976ce91ff940bce1396df4ae7e4
#
_cell.length_a   1.000
_cell.length_b   1.000
_cell.length_c   1.000
_cell.angle_alpha   90.00
_cell.angle_beta   90.00
_cell.angle_gamma   90.00
#
_symmetry.space_group_name_H-M   'P 1'
#
loop_
_entity.id
_entity.type
_entity.pdbx_description
1 polymer ?
#
loop_
_entity_poly.entity_id
_entity_poly.type
_entity_poly.pdbx_seq_one_letter_code
_entity_poly.pdbx_strand_id
1 'polypeptide(L)'
;MIRTLILIGAVALFIWNPYPLQYLELKGYDTLIMSTETVQNENILIVDLDEDLVKAYEGYPLPRSLYAELITKTNAVPGITVLMPDPDIRGKENDLLLSNTMREVPTVLASAASTQTSKQGLHVGTAQLGEDPLPWLYQYQGILRTESILELNRKGLGLVTATPEIDGVTRRIPLVVNVQSKLYPAFALELLRLAVNDPSYQLKTTQEGIDWIRVPSYPLMKTDANARIFLDWNTKFYKQTGLEFLESPIDAPFVIFGVTAEGV
;
A
#
# COMPACT_ATOMS: atom_id res chain seq x y z
N MET A 1 10.01 -26.37 43.75
CA MET A 1 10.45 -24.98 43.97
C MET A 1 11.29 -24.46 42.79
N ILE A 2 12.44 -25.07 42.45
CA ILE A 2 13.29 -24.59 41.31
C ILE A 2 12.55 -24.61 39.99
N ARG A 3 11.84 -25.68 39.62
CA ARG A 3 11.06 -25.77 38.36
C ARG A 3 9.99 -24.69 38.27
N THR A 4 9.33 -24.37 39.38
CA THR A 4 8.30 -23.33 39.45
C THR A 4 8.92 -21.93 39.23
N LEU A 5 10.09 -21.67 39.80
CA LEU A 5 10.84 -20.42 39.62
C LEU A 5 11.30 -20.22 38.16
N ILE A 6 11.79 -21.32 37.54
CA ILE A 6 12.17 -21.30 36.12
C ILE A 6 10.95 -20.98 35.21
N LEU A 7 9.80 -21.62 35.52
CA LEU A 7 8.57 -21.34 34.74
C LEU A 7 8.10 -19.90 34.91
N ILE A 8 8.10 -19.37 36.12
CA ILE A 8 7.74 -17.96 36.39
C ILE A 8 8.73 -17.02 35.67
N GLY A 9 10.03 -17.30 35.71
CA GLY A 9 11.04 -16.55 34.99
C GLY A 9 10.84 -16.58 33.50
N ALA A 10 10.51 -17.73 32.91
CA ALA A 10 10.22 -17.85 31.47
C ALA A 10 8.94 -17.07 31.06
N VAL A 11 7.88 -17.17 31.87
CA VAL A 11 6.64 -16.40 31.67
C VAL A 11 6.89 -14.90 31.79
N ALA A 12 7.66 -14.47 32.77
CA ALA A 12 8.03 -13.07 32.97
C ALA A 12 8.86 -12.55 31.79
N LEU A 13 9.82 -13.33 31.29
CA LEU A 13 10.61 -13.02 30.10
C LEU A 13 9.73 -12.91 28.84
N PHE A 14 8.78 -13.82 28.69
CA PHE A 14 7.84 -13.80 27.56
C PHE A 14 6.92 -12.56 27.60
N ILE A 15 6.40 -12.21 28.80
CA ILE A 15 5.53 -11.03 28.96
C ILE A 15 6.33 -9.73 28.79
N TRP A 16 7.55 -9.67 29.33
CA TRP A 16 8.41 -8.48 29.21
C TRP A 16 8.93 -8.28 27.78
N ASN A 17 9.06 -9.39 27.03
CA ASN A 17 9.54 -9.41 25.64
C ASN A 17 10.69 -8.42 25.38
N PRO A 18 11.88 -8.59 26.02
CA PRO A 18 12.98 -7.66 25.88
C PRO A 18 13.55 -7.66 24.44
N TYR A 19 14.18 -6.55 24.05
CA TYR A 19 14.74 -6.34 22.70
C TYR A 19 15.46 -7.57 22.09
N PRO A 20 16.37 -8.28 22.77
CA PRO A 20 17.02 -9.44 22.17
C PRO A 20 16.04 -10.57 21.81
N LEU A 21 14.97 -10.75 22.58
CA LEU A 21 13.96 -11.77 22.32
C LEU A 21 13.10 -11.37 21.11
N GLN A 22 12.67 -10.13 21.03
CA GLN A 22 11.95 -9.59 19.86
C GLN A 22 12.77 -9.76 18.58
N TYR A 23 14.07 -9.44 18.64
CA TYR A 23 14.97 -9.62 17.50
C TYR A 23 15.08 -11.09 17.06
N LEU A 24 15.17 -12.04 18.02
CA LEU A 24 15.21 -13.47 17.71
C LEU A 24 13.89 -13.98 17.14
N GLU A 25 12.75 -13.50 17.62
CA GLU A 25 11.44 -13.81 17.05
C GLU A 25 11.33 -13.36 15.58
N LEU A 26 11.78 -12.13 15.27
CA LEU A 26 11.78 -11.62 13.91
C LEU A 26 12.71 -12.44 12.99
N LYS A 27 13.91 -12.82 13.46
CA LYS A 27 14.82 -13.68 12.69
C LYS A 27 14.29 -15.10 12.52
N GLY A 28 13.61 -15.64 13.54
CA GLY A 28 12.90 -16.91 13.44
C GLY A 28 11.81 -16.87 12.37
N TYR A 29 11.02 -15.79 12.34
CA TYR A 29 10.01 -15.56 11.30
C TYR A 29 10.65 -15.51 9.91
N ASP A 30 11.72 -14.72 9.70
CA ASP A 30 12.42 -14.64 8.43
C ASP A 30 12.88 -16.02 7.94
N THR A 31 13.47 -16.82 8.84
CA THR A 31 13.94 -18.16 8.51
C THR A 31 12.80 -19.08 8.07
N LEU A 32 11.65 -18.98 8.75
CA LEU A 32 10.47 -19.77 8.38
C LEU A 32 9.92 -19.35 7.02
N ILE A 33 9.76 -18.06 6.76
CA ILE A 33 9.27 -17.56 5.46
C ILE A 33 10.23 -17.93 4.34
N MET A 34 11.54 -17.78 4.53
CA MET A 34 12.54 -18.16 3.53
C MET A 34 12.57 -19.67 3.25
N SER A 35 12.07 -20.50 4.16
CA SER A 35 11.98 -21.95 3.97
C SER A 35 10.70 -22.40 3.24
N THR A 36 9.74 -21.49 3.01
CA THR A 36 8.53 -21.81 2.24
C THR A 36 8.82 -21.80 0.74
N GLU A 37 8.01 -22.52 -0.03
CA GLU A 37 8.13 -22.51 -1.49
C GLU A 37 7.80 -21.12 -2.05
N THR A 38 8.58 -20.70 -3.04
CA THR A 38 8.31 -19.47 -3.77
C THR A 38 7.05 -19.64 -4.62
N VAL A 39 6.09 -18.76 -4.42
CA VAL A 39 4.83 -18.74 -5.19
C VAL A 39 4.91 -17.67 -6.27
N GLN A 40 4.56 -18.01 -7.51
CA GLN A 40 4.38 -17.04 -8.58
C GLN A 40 2.95 -16.53 -8.55
N ASN A 41 2.78 -15.21 -8.41
CA ASN A 41 1.46 -14.56 -8.50
C ASN A 41 1.26 -14.01 -9.92
N GLU A 42 0.25 -14.52 -10.59
CA GLU A 42 -0.08 -14.16 -11.97
C GLU A 42 -1.14 -13.04 -12.06
N ASN A 43 -1.71 -12.64 -10.95
CA ASN A 43 -2.76 -11.61 -10.92
C ASN A 43 -2.21 -10.18 -10.89
N ILE A 44 -0.91 -10.03 -10.60
CA ILE A 44 -0.28 -8.72 -10.47
C ILE A 44 0.89 -8.62 -11.43
N LEU A 45 0.84 -7.62 -12.32
CA LEU A 45 1.96 -7.18 -13.13
C LEU A 45 2.60 -5.94 -12.51
N ILE A 46 3.89 -5.98 -12.32
CA ILE A 46 4.69 -4.79 -11.94
C ILE A 46 5.30 -4.21 -13.20
N VAL A 47 4.95 -2.99 -13.53
CA VAL A 47 5.58 -2.23 -14.61
C VAL A 47 6.64 -1.34 -14.01
N ASP A 48 7.87 -1.65 -14.32
CA ASP A 48 9.06 -0.98 -13.80
C ASP A 48 9.40 0.23 -14.65
N LEU A 49 9.24 1.41 -14.07
CA LEU A 49 9.64 2.68 -14.69
C LEU A 49 11.12 2.90 -14.42
N ASP A 50 11.93 2.20 -15.17
CA ASP A 50 13.36 2.06 -15.02
C ASP A 50 14.16 3.26 -15.59
N GLU A 51 15.50 3.17 -15.51
CA GLU A 51 16.41 4.21 -15.99
C GLU A 51 16.31 4.43 -17.50
N ASP A 52 16.06 3.39 -18.27
CA ASP A 52 15.99 3.50 -19.73
C ASP A 52 14.72 4.23 -20.15
N LEU A 53 13.61 4.00 -19.46
CA LEU A 53 12.40 4.79 -19.63
C LEU A 53 12.65 6.26 -19.22
N VAL A 54 13.30 6.50 -18.07
CA VAL A 54 13.62 7.86 -17.61
C VAL A 54 14.50 8.60 -18.62
N LYS A 55 15.49 7.93 -19.21
CA LYS A 55 16.32 8.51 -20.29
C LYS A 55 15.52 8.78 -21.55
N ALA A 56 14.63 7.87 -21.95
CA ALA A 56 13.78 8.04 -23.15
C ALA A 56 12.84 9.25 -23.04
N TYR A 57 12.46 9.61 -21.82
CA TYR A 57 11.60 10.76 -21.52
C TYR A 57 12.36 11.97 -20.95
N GLU A 58 13.67 12.07 -21.24
CA GLU A 58 14.53 13.23 -20.93
C GLU A 58 14.64 13.55 -19.42
N GLY A 59 14.52 12.54 -18.56
CA GLY A 59 14.77 12.63 -17.13
C GLY A 59 13.53 12.57 -16.23
N TYR A 60 13.79 12.58 -14.94
CA TYR A 60 12.77 12.53 -13.87
C TYR A 60 12.49 13.96 -13.35
N PRO A 61 11.26 14.28 -12.90
CA PRO A 61 10.07 13.42 -12.89
C PRO A 61 9.53 13.15 -14.30
N LEU A 62 9.00 11.93 -14.49
CA LEU A 62 8.35 11.53 -15.73
C LEU A 62 7.08 12.35 -15.99
N PRO A 63 6.78 12.70 -17.26
CA PRO A 63 5.61 13.51 -17.59
C PRO A 63 4.31 12.78 -17.24
N ARG A 64 3.30 13.52 -16.79
CA ARG A 64 1.97 12.95 -16.49
C ARG A 64 1.29 12.36 -17.71
N SER A 65 1.60 12.87 -18.92
CA SER A 65 1.15 12.30 -20.18
C SER A 65 1.59 10.85 -20.39
N LEU A 66 2.79 10.47 -19.94
CA LEU A 66 3.25 9.09 -19.98
C LEU A 66 2.38 8.19 -19.09
N TYR A 67 2.07 8.62 -17.86
CA TYR A 67 1.17 7.84 -16.99
C TYR A 67 -0.23 7.72 -17.60
N ALA A 68 -0.74 8.75 -18.28
CA ALA A 68 -1.99 8.67 -19.01
C ALA A 68 -1.92 7.62 -20.13
N GLU A 69 -0.82 7.57 -20.90
CA GLU A 69 -0.60 6.55 -21.91
C GLU A 69 -0.53 5.13 -21.29
N LEU A 70 0.26 4.96 -20.23
CA LEU A 70 0.42 3.67 -19.57
C LEU A 70 -0.91 3.10 -19.06
N ILE A 71 -1.74 3.91 -18.39
CA ILE A 71 -3.02 3.41 -17.86
C ILE A 71 -4.04 3.13 -18.96
N THR A 72 -3.97 3.77 -20.13
CA THR A 72 -4.87 3.47 -21.24
C THR A 72 -4.55 2.15 -21.93
N LYS A 73 -3.32 1.66 -21.80
CA LYS A 73 -2.89 0.38 -22.39
C LYS A 73 -3.28 -0.84 -21.55
N THR A 74 -3.78 -0.65 -20.33
CA THR A 74 -4.20 -1.76 -19.47
C THR A 74 -5.71 -1.99 -19.51
N ASN A 75 -6.13 -3.27 -19.48
CA ASN A 75 -7.52 -3.67 -19.27
C ASN A 75 -7.81 -3.95 -17.78
N ALA A 76 -6.85 -3.68 -16.91
CA ALA A 76 -6.87 -3.97 -15.48
C ALA A 76 -7.25 -2.75 -14.64
N VAL A 77 -7.17 -2.90 -13.31
CA VAL A 77 -7.17 -1.77 -12.38
C VAL A 77 -5.73 -1.29 -12.19
N PRO A 78 -5.37 -0.13 -12.76
CA PRO A 78 -4.02 0.40 -12.61
C PRO A 78 -3.83 1.06 -11.24
N GLY A 79 -2.63 0.86 -10.70
CA GLY A 79 -2.15 1.52 -9.51
C GLY A 79 -0.85 2.27 -9.80
N ILE A 80 -0.79 3.54 -9.48
CA ILE A 80 0.43 4.37 -9.64
C ILE A 80 1.02 4.62 -8.26
N THR A 81 2.20 4.03 -7.98
CA THR A 81 2.88 4.17 -6.67
C THR A 81 3.71 5.44 -6.57
N VAL A 82 3.85 6.20 -7.66
CA VAL A 82 4.57 7.47 -7.69
C VAL A 82 3.73 8.56 -7.03
N LEU A 83 4.33 9.27 -6.10
CA LEU A 83 3.70 10.39 -5.41
C LEU A 83 3.71 11.63 -6.32
N MET A 84 2.56 12.29 -6.42
CA MET A 84 2.36 13.43 -7.34
C MET A 84 1.81 14.66 -6.59
N PRO A 85 2.59 15.27 -5.67
CA PRO A 85 2.10 16.39 -4.87
C PRO A 85 2.05 17.72 -5.63
N ASP A 86 2.92 17.88 -6.62
CA ASP A 86 3.12 19.12 -7.36
C ASP A 86 2.63 18.98 -8.81
N PRO A 87 2.31 20.11 -9.48
CA PRO A 87 2.00 20.13 -10.91
C PRO A 87 3.14 19.56 -11.75
N ASP A 88 2.79 19.04 -12.95
CA ASP A 88 3.80 18.60 -13.92
C ASP A 88 4.70 19.77 -14.34
N ILE A 89 6.01 19.59 -14.15
CA ILE A 89 7.02 20.62 -14.52
C ILE A 89 7.09 20.90 -16.02
N ARG A 90 6.60 19.98 -16.85
CA ARG A 90 6.59 20.08 -18.32
C ARG A 90 5.31 20.72 -18.86
N GLY A 91 4.32 20.98 -18.01
CA GLY A 91 3.10 21.70 -18.36
C GLY A 91 1.85 21.12 -17.71
N LYS A 92 0.93 22.00 -17.32
CA LYS A 92 -0.35 21.63 -16.69
C LYS A 92 -1.28 20.83 -17.61
N GLU A 93 -1.08 20.89 -18.91
CA GLU A 93 -1.80 20.08 -19.89
C GLU A 93 -1.59 18.59 -19.67
N ASN A 94 -0.41 18.17 -19.17
CA ASN A 94 -0.13 16.80 -18.82
C ASN A 94 -0.95 16.34 -17.60
N ASP A 95 -1.09 17.20 -16.59
CA ASP A 95 -1.95 16.92 -15.42
C ASP A 95 -3.43 16.78 -15.85
N LEU A 96 -3.89 17.67 -16.75
CA LEU A 96 -5.24 17.61 -17.29
C LEU A 96 -5.47 16.32 -18.10
N LEU A 97 -4.49 15.92 -18.91
CA LEU A 97 -4.56 14.69 -19.69
C LEU A 97 -4.68 13.48 -18.77
N LEU A 98 -3.79 13.34 -17.79
CA LEU A 98 -3.84 12.25 -16.82
C LEU A 98 -5.16 12.25 -16.02
N SER A 99 -5.60 13.41 -15.55
CA SER A 99 -6.85 13.56 -14.81
C SER A 99 -8.06 13.10 -15.65
N ASN A 100 -8.13 13.52 -16.92
CA ASN A 100 -9.20 13.09 -17.81
C ASN A 100 -9.14 11.58 -18.11
N THR A 101 -7.95 11.04 -18.29
CA THR A 101 -7.77 9.59 -18.49
C THR A 101 -8.23 8.80 -17.28
N MET A 102 -7.92 9.24 -16.05
CA MET A 102 -8.36 8.59 -14.80
C MET A 102 -9.88 8.65 -14.60
N ARG A 103 -10.59 9.54 -15.25
CA ARG A 103 -12.06 9.54 -15.23
C ARG A 103 -12.63 8.35 -15.97
N GLU A 104 -11.99 7.97 -17.08
CA GLU A 104 -12.40 6.83 -17.93
C GLU A 104 -11.80 5.50 -17.45
N VAL A 105 -10.54 5.52 -16.98
CA VAL A 105 -9.80 4.36 -16.45
C VAL A 105 -9.70 4.49 -14.94
N PRO A 106 -10.50 3.74 -14.16
CA PRO A 106 -10.49 3.81 -12.71
C PRO A 106 -9.10 3.46 -12.14
N THR A 107 -8.40 4.44 -11.62
CA THR A 107 -7.00 4.36 -11.20
C THR A 107 -6.86 4.64 -9.71
N VAL A 108 -5.98 3.90 -9.03
CA VAL A 108 -5.55 4.18 -7.66
C VAL A 108 -4.24 4.96 -7.69
N LEU A 109 -4.23 6.12 -7.04
CA LEU A 109 -3.01 6.89 -6.80
C LEU A 109 -2.45 6.60 -5.41
N ALA A 110 -1.13 6.52 -5.33
CA ALA A 110 -0.46 6.43 -4.04
C ALA A 110 -0.41 7.77 -3.31
N SER A 111 -0.46 7.68 -2.01
CA SER A 111 -0.14 8.77 -1.08
C SER A 111 0.69 8.23 0.08
N ALA A 112 1.29 9.10 0.85
CA ALA A 112 2.03 8.75 2.06
C ALA A 112 1.45 9.46 3.27
N ALA A 113 1.43 8.78 4.42
CA ALA A 113 1.08 9.40 5.67
C ALA A 113 2.17 10.40 6.10
N SER A 114 1.76 11.49 6.71
CA SER A 114 2.64 12.61 7.10
C SER A 114 2.47 12.95 8.58
N THR A 115 3.57 13.36 9.20
CA THR A 115 3.57 13.94 10.54
C THR A 115 3.18 15.43 10.54
N GLN A 116 3.16 16.06 9.36
CA GLN A 116 2.72 17.44 9.20
C GLN A 116 1.21 17.49 8.95
N THR A 117 0.54 18.46 9.55
CA THR A 117 -0.89 18.68 9.33
C THR A 117 -1.13 19.12 7.89
N SER A 118 -1.98 18.39 7.18
CA SER A 118 -2.42 18.73 5.83
C SER A 118 -3.94 18.70 5.73
N LYS A 119 -4.49 19.40 4.75
CA LYS A 119 -5.93 19.28 4.45
C LYS A 119 -6.22 17.84 4.00
N GLN A 120 -7.31 17.29 4.51
CA GLN A 120 -7.72 15.94 4.18
C GLN A 120 -8.23 15.87 2.75
N GLY A 121 -7.73 14.91 1.97
CA GLY A 121 -8.29 14.57 0.67
C GLY A 121 -9.59 13.74 0.81
N LEU A 122 -10.19 13.38 -0.30
CA LEU A 122 -11.32 12.45 -0.34
C LEU A 122 -10.89 11.12 0.31
N HIS A 123 -11.72 10.57 1.16
CA HIS A 123 -11.55 9.24 1.74
C HIS A 123 -12.74 8.36 1.38
N VAL A 124 -12.50 7.07 1.35
CA VAL A 124 -13.54 6.08 1.09
C VAL A 124 -14.31 5.77 2.37
N GLY A 125 -15.61 5.57 2.26
CA GLY A 125 -16.44 5.17 3.38
C GLY A 125 -15.97 3.85 4.00
N THR A 126 -16.03 3.76 5.33
CA THR A 126 -15.71 2.55 6.08
C THR A 126 -16.90 2.14 6.92
N ALA A 127 -17.38 0.91 6.74
CA ALA A 127 -18.39 0.32 7.62
C ALA A 127 -17.66 -0.27 8.85
N GLN A 128 -17.83 0.39 9.98
CA GLN A 128 -17.23 0.00 11.26
C GLN A 128 -18.19 -0.90 12.02
N LEU A 129 -17.68 -2.02 12.52
CA LEU A 129 -18.41 -3.02 13.30
C LEU A 129 -17.73 -3.21 14.66
N GLY A 130 -18.49 -3.19 15.73
CA GLY A 130 -17.97 -3.37 17.09
C GLY A 130 -17.49 -2.08 17.74
N GLU A 131 -16.36 -2.14 18.43
CA GLU A 131 -15.79 -1.04 19.19
C GLU A 131 -15.16 0.06 18.30
N ASP A 132 -14.80 1.20 18.90
CA ASP A 132 -14.10 2.27 18.20
C ASP A 132 -12.70 1.81 17.72
N PRO A 133 -12.40 1.85 16.40
CA PRO A 133 -11.10 1.44 15.88
C PRO A 133 -9.99 2.47 16.12
N LEU A 134 -10.31 3.74 16.31
CA LEU A 134 -9.33 4.82 16.32
C LEU A 134 -8.17 4.65 17.31
N PRO A 135 -8.38 4.17 18.56
CA PRO A 135 -7.28 3.97 19.51
C PRO A 135 -6.26 2.90 19.10
N TRP A 136 -6.65 1.98 18.22
CA TRP A 136 -5.83 0.82 17.81
C TRP A 136 -5.00 1.10 16.56
N LEU A 137 -5.40 2.08 15.75
CA LEU A 137 -4.77 2.37 14.47
C LEU A 137 -3.57 3.30 14.61
N TYR A 138 -2.60 3.15 13.73
CA TYR A 138 -1.51 4.12 13.58
C TYR A 138 -2.09 5.49 13.25
N GLN A 139 -1.63 6.51 13.98
CA GLN A 139 -2.16 7.87 13.89
C GLN A 139 -1.18 8.80 13.20
N TYR A 140 -1.69 9.56 12.23
CA TYR A 140 -0.93 10.55 11.49
C TYR A 140 -1.64 11.90 11.48
N GLN A 141 -0.85 12.97 11.35
CA GLN A 141 -1.38 14.34 11.33
C GLN A 141 -1.89 14.77 9.96
N GLY A 142 -1.48 14.07 8.91
CA GLY A 142 -1.86 14.37 7.55
C GLY A 142 -1.47 13.29 6.56
N ILE A 143 -1.74 13.56 5.29
CA ILE A 143 -1.25 12.78 4.15
C ILE A 143 -0.55 13.71 3.17
N LEU A 144 0.40 13.18 2.43
CA LEU A 144 0.96 13.88 1.29
C LEU A 144 -0.12 13.96 0.21
N ARG A 145 -0.53 15.18 -0.14
CA ARG A 145 -1.61 15.39 -1.10
C ARG A 145 -1.15 15.09 -2.51
N THR A 146 -2.07 14.64 -3.32
CA THR A 146 -1.92 14.63 -4.79
C THR A 146 -2.24 16.02 -5.34
N GLU A 147 -1.68 16.37 -6.49
CA GLU A 147 -2.03 17.62 -7.21
C GLU A 147 -3.56 17.73 -7.39
N SER A 148 -4.09 18.92 -7.17
CA SER A 148 -5.53 19.17 -7.08
C SER A 148 -6.30 18.78 -8.34
N ILE A 149 -5.72 18.94 -9.53
CA ILE A 149 -6.32 18.54 -10.79
C ILE A 149 -6.51 17.02 -10.87
N LEU A 150 -5.53 16.26 -10.36
CA LEU A 150 -5.59 14.80 -10.31
C LEU A 150 -6.61 14.32 -9.26
N GLU A 151 -6.76 15.06 -8.15
CA GLU A 151 -7.75 14.74 -7.11
C GLU A 151 -9.20 14.77 -7.63
N LEU A 152 -9.50 15.54 -8.67
CA LEU A 152 -10.86 15.69 -9.18
C LEU A 152 -11.43 14.40 -9.79
N ASN A 153 -10.59 13.63 -10.47
CA ASN A 153 -11.04 12.48 -11.26
C ASN A 153 -10.47 11.13 -10.79
N ARG A 154 -9.57 11.11 -9.79
CA ARG A 154 -9.10 9.84 -9.23
C ARG A 154 -10.25 9.05 -8.61
N LYS A 155 -10.26 7.75 -8.79
CA LYS A 155 -11.27 6.85 -8.21
C LYS A 155 -10.82 6.23 -6.91
N GLY A 156 -9.51 6.14 -6.67
CA GLY A 156 -8.93 5.60 -5.45
C GLY A 156 -7.71 6.37 -4.98
N LEU A 157 -7.51 6.41 -3.65
CA LEU A 157 -6.30 6.87 -2.99
C LEU A 157 -5.90 5.87 -1.92
N GLY A 158 -4.72 5.31 -2.04
CA GLY A 158 -4.20 4.36 -1.06
C GLY A 158 -2.84 4.77 -0.51
N LEU A 159 -2.61 4.48 0.76
CA LEU A 159 -1.36 4.85 1.43
C LEU A 159 -0.30 3.77 1.20
N VAL A 160 0.91 4.20 0.85
CA VAL A 160 2.10 3.35 0.72
C VAL A 160 3.00 3.45 1.96
N THR A 161 2.42 3.83 3.09
CA THR A 161 3.13 4.00 4.35
C THR A 161 3.29 2.67 5.07
N ALA A 162 4.52 2.36 5.45
CA ALA A 162 4.86 1.22 6.29
C ALA A 162 5.78 1.67 7.44
N THR A 163 5.65 0.99 8.58
CA THR A 163 6.54 1.21 9.73
C THR A 163 7.45 -0.01 9.87
N PRO A 164 8.76 0.17 9.74
CA PRO A 164 9.71 -0.93 9.95
C PRO A 164 9.61 -1.50 11.37
N GLU A 165 9.95 -2.77 11.51
CA GLU A 165 10.16 -3.41 12.82
C GLU A 165 11.46 -2.88 13.46
N ILE A 166 11.73 -3.32 14.69
CA ILE A 166 12.88 -2.86 15.49
C ILE A 166 14.26 -3.07 14.83
N ASP A 167 14.35 -3.97 13.87
CA ASP A 167 15.57 -4.26 13.10
C ASP A 167 15.63 -3.53 11.74
N GLY A 168 14.70 -2.60 11.50
CA GLY A 168 14.64 -1.82 10.27
C GLY A 168 13.98 -2.52 9.08
N VAL A 169 13.54 -3.78 9.23
CA VAL A 169 12.88 -4.53 8.16
C VAL A 169 11.37 -4.40 8.27
N THR A 170 10.70 -4.11 7.17
CA THR A 170 9.23 -4.09 7.11
C THR A 170 8.70 -5.49 6.83
N ARG A 171 8.03 -6.09 7.82
CA ARG A 171 7.37 -7.40 7.68
C ARG A 171 5.87 -7.31 7.72
N ARG A 172 5.33 -6.24 8.27
CA ARG A 172 3.89 -6.00 8.39
C ARG A 172 3.54 -4.63 7.87
N ILE A 173 2.40 -4.54 7.21
CA ILE A 173 1.83 -3.28 6.75
C ILE A 173 0.44 -3.07 7.35
N PRO A 174 0.09 -1.85 7.77
CA PRO A 174 -1.26 -1.53 8.17
C PRO A 174 -2.17 -1.49 6.93
N LEU A 175 -3.30 -2.19 6.97
CA LEU A 175 -4.31 -2.11 5.91
C LEU A 175 -5.14 -0.83 5.99
N VAL A 176 -5.24 -0.26 7.19
CA VAL A 176 -5.96 1.00 7.45
C VAL A 176 -5.19 1.79 8.50
N VAL A 177 -5.14 3.09 8.34
CA VAL A 177 -4.57 4.02 9.32
C VAL A 177 -5.55 5.13 9.65
N ASN A 178 -5.32 5.79 10.78
CA ASN A 178 -6.08 6.94 11.23
C ASN A 178 -5.33 8.23 10.86
N VAL A 179 -5.99 9.11 10.10
CA VAL A 179 -5.49 10.46 9.82
C VAL A 179 -6.55 11.46 10.26
N GLN A 180 -6.30 12.19 11.33
CA GLN A 180 -7.22 13.19 11.89
C GLN A 180 -8.65 12.64 12.09
N SER A 181 -8.76 11.48 12.73
CA SER A 181 -10.02 10.75 13.00
C SER A 181 -10.75 10.24 11.75
N LYS A 182 -10.07 10.15 10.62
CA LYS A 182 -10.57 9.50 9.40
C LYS A 182 -9.72 8.29 9.05
N LEU A 183 -10.38 7.27 8.52
CA LEU A 183 -9.74 6.02 8.13
C LEU A 183 -9.29 6.08 6.68
N TYR A 184 -8.01 5.79 6.44
CA TYR A 184 -7.42 5.73 5.11
C TYR A 184 -6.91 4.32 4.83
N PRO A 185 -7.24 3.74 3.67
CA PRO A 185 -6.80 2.41 3.28
C PRO A 185 -5.34 2.40 2.85
N ALA A 186 -4.70 1.25 3.00
CA ALA A 186 -3.48 0.93 2.27
C ALA A 186 -3.74 0.85 0.77
N PHE A 187 -2.71 1.11 -0.03
CA PHE A 187 -2.77 1.10 -1.49
C PHE A 187 -3.32 -0.22 -2.06
N ALA A 188 -2.86 -1.36 -1.54
CA ALA A 188 -3.34 -2.67 -1.95
C ALA A 188 -4.84 -2.90 -1.62
N LEU A 189 -5.31 -2.43 -0.45
CA LEU A 189 -6.72 -2.54 -0.07
C LEU A 189 -7.60 -1.70 -0.99
N GLU A 190 -7.14 -0.53 -1.39
CA GLU A 190 -7.86 0.35 -2.31
C GLU A 190 -7.90 -0.20 -3.73
N LEU A 191 -6.81 -0.84 -4.21
CA LEU A 191 -6.82 -1.57 -5.48
C LEU A 191 -7.87 -2.69 -5.50
N LEU A 192 -7.93 -3.50 -4.44
CA LEU A 192 -8.95 -4.55 -4.31
C LEU A 192 -10.36 -3.97 -4.33
N ARG A 193 -10.61 -2.89 -3.58
CA ARG A 193 -11.92 -2.24 -3.54
C ARG A 193 -12.35 -1.75 -4.92
N LEU A 194 -11.43 -1.11 -5.63
CA LEU A 194 -11.72 -0.54 -6.93
C LEU A 194 -11.97 -1.63 -7.99
N ALA A 195 -11.23 -2.75 -7.92
CA ALA A 195 -11.38 -3.87 -8.85
C ALA A 195 -12.78 -4.50 -8.82
N VAL A 196 -13.43 -4.52 -7.67
CA VAL A 196 -14.80 -5.05 -7.54
C VAL A 196 -15.86 -3.95 -7.49
N ASN A 197 -15.45 -2.70 -7.70
CA ASN A 197 -16.32 -1.53 -7.66
C ASN A 197 -17.16 -1.43 -6.35
N ASP A 198 -16.58 -1.85 -5.23
CA ASP A 198 -17.23 -1.69 -3.93
C ASP A 198 -17.19 -0.21 -3.46
N PRO A 199 -18.27 0.31 -2.86
CA PRO A 199 -18.31 1.69 -2.40
C PRO A 199 -17.50 1.92 -1.12
N SER A 200 -17.17 0.85 -0.37
CA SER A 200 -16.54 0.92 0.96
C SER A 200 -15.79 -0.35 1.29
N TYR A 201 -15.06 -0.32 2.38
CA TYR A 201 -14.54 -1.53 3.04
C TYR A 201 -15.11 -1.64 4.45
N GLN A 202 -15.03 -2.84 5.02
CA GLN A 202 -15.55 -3.16 6.34
C GLN A 202 -14.38 -3.45 7.29
N LEU A 203 -14.53 -3.00 8.53
CA LEU A 203 -13.55 -3.20 9.59
C LEU A 203 -14.29 -3.61 10.87
N LYS A 204 -13.81 -4.68 11.51
CA LYS A 204 -14.33 -5.12 12.80
C LYS A 204 -13.32 -4.90 13.90
N THR A 205 -13.76 -4.24 14.97
CA THR A 205 -12.98 -3.99 16.18
C THR A 205 -13.59 -4.74 17.36
N THR A 206 -12.75 -5.29 18.21
CA THR A 206 -13.10 -5.93 19.49
C THR A 206 -12.43 -5.18 20.65
N GLN A 207 -12.62 -5.64 21.87
CA GLN A 207 -11.90 -5.11 23.04
C GLN A 207 -10.38 -5.36 23.01
N GLU A 208 -9.91 -6.25 22.13
CA GLU A 208 -8.49 -6.61 21.97
C GLU A 208 -7.84 -5.92 20.76
N GLY A 209 -8.60 -5.12 19.99
CA GLY A 209 -8.14 -4.40 18.81
C GLY A 209 -8.89 -4.75 17.53
N ILE A 210 -8.26 -4.51 16.40
CA ILE A 210 -8.82 -4.82 15.10
C ILE A 210 -8.80 -6.33 14.88
N ASP A 211 -9.95 -6.93 14.60
CA ASP A 211 -10.09 -8.37 14.36
C ASP A 211 -9.87 -8.74 12.89
N TRP A 212 -10.52 -8.01 11.98
CA TRP A 212 -10.39 -8.21 10.55
C TRP A 212 -10.79 -6.97 9.74
N ILE A 213 -10.32 -6.95 8.51
CA ILE A 213 -10.70 -5.99 7.47
C ILE A 213 -11.09 -6.78 6.22
N ARG A 214 -12.05 -6.27 5.44
CA ARG A 214 -12.37 -6.81 4.12
C ARG A 214 -12.94 -5.76 3.18
N VAL A 215 -12.76 -5.99 1.90
CA VAL A 215 -13.63 -5.49 0.86
C VAL A 215 -14.82 -6.46 0.78
N PRO A 216 -16.09 -6.00 0.75
CA PRO A 216 -17.27 -6.88 0.85
C PRO A 216 -17.27 -8.09 -0.08
N SER A 217 -16.81 -7.92 -1.33
CA SER A 217 -16.76 -8.99 -2.34
C SER A 217 -15.55 -9.93 -2.21
N TYR A 218 -14.65 -9.68 -1.24
CA TYR A 218 -13.48 -10.52 -0.98
C TYR A 218 -13.58 -11.23 0.38
N PRO A 219 -12.83 -12.32 0.57
CA PRO A 219 -12.66 -12.94 1.88
C PRO A 219 -12.14 -11.93 2.91
N LEU A 220 -12.51 -12.15 4.17
CA LEU A 220 -11.97 -11.32 5.25
C LEU A 220 -10.46 -11.56 5.45
N MET A 221 -9.75 -10.50 5.75
CA MET A 221 -8.32 -10.53 6.09
C MET A 221 -8.18 -10.36 7.60
N LYS A 222 -7.71 -11.41 8.28
CA LYS A 222 -7.36 -11.34 9.70
C LYS A 222 -6.14 -10.44 9.87
N THR A 223 -6.20 -9.58 10.88
CA THR A 223 -5.13 -8.62 11.18
C THR A 223 -4.62 -8.82 12.61
N ASP A 224 -3.52 -8.18 12.94
CA ASP A 224 -3.19 -7.95 14.33
C ASP A 224 -4.05 -6.79 14.91
N ALA A 225 -3.91 -6.54 16.21
CA ALA A 225 -4.67 -5.51 16.92
C ALA A 225 -4.57 -4.10 16.28
N ASN A 226 -3.52 -3.83 15.52
CA ASN A 226 -3.24 -2.54 14.87
C ASN A 226 -3.58 -2.53 13.38
N ALA A 227 -4.43 -3.43 12.92
CA ALA A 227 -4.85 -3.58 11.52
C ALA A 227 -3.73 -3.95 10.54
N ARG A 228 -2.66 -4.63 11.01
CA ARG A 228 -1.54 -5.01 10.14
C ARG A 228 -1.67 -6.46 9.68
N ILE A 229 -1.16 -6.71 8.48
CA ILE A 229 -0.95 -8.06 7.94
C ILE A 229 0.53 -8.29 7.70
N PHE A 230 0.95 -9.55 7.77
CA PHE A 230 2.28 -9.96 7.36
C PHE A 230 2.43 -9.93 5.85
N LEU A 231 3.60 -9.47 5.38
CA LEU A 231 4.00 -9.54 3.98
C LEU A 231 4.62 -10.92 3.69
N ASP A 232 4.22 -11.52 2.59
CA ASP A 232 4.89 -12.68 2.04
C ASP A 232 5.98 -12.23 1.06
N TRP A 233 7.21 -12.16 1.54
CA TRP A 233 8.38 -11.79 0.74
C TRP A 233 8.82 -12.90 -0.22
N ASN A 234 8.22 -14.08 -0.15
CA ASN A 234 8.54 -15.21 -1.03
C ASN A 234 7.66 -15.27 -2.29
N THR A 235 6.69 -14.34 -2.42
CA THR A 235 5.87 -14.23 -3.62
C THR A 235 6.63 -13.48 -4.71
N LYS A 236 6.68 -14.07 -5.91
CA LYS A 236 7.19 -13.44 -7.14
C LYS A 236 6.04 -12.92 -7.98
N PHE A 237 6.28 -11.82 -8.69
CA PHE A 237 5.33 -11.19 -9.59
C PHE A 237 5.88 -11.14 -11.00
N TYR A 238 5.00 -11.08 -12.00
CA TYR A 238 5.41 -10.74 -13.36
C TYR A 238 5.89 -9.28 -13.38
N LYS A 239 6.92 -9.05 -14.20
CA LYS A 239 7.51 -7.73 -14.40
C LYS A 239 7.68 -7.45 -15.87
N GLN A 240 7.43 -6.20 -16.26
CA GLN A 240 7.84 -5.61 -17.54
C GLN A 240 8.51 -4.28 -17.28
N THR A 241 9.47 -3.90 -18.12
CA THR A 241 9.95 -2.52 -18.14
C THR A 241 8.86 -1.59 -18.72
N GLY A 242 8.94 -0.29 -18.42
CA GLY A 242 7.99 0.67 -18.95
C GLY A 242 7.97 0.71 -20.48
N LEU A 243 9.13 0.57 -21.14
CA LEU A 243 9.23 0.53 -22.59
C LEU A 243 8.58 -0.73 -23.17
N GLU A 244 8.86 -1.91 -22.62
CA GLU A 244 8.23 -3.16 -23.07
C GLU A 244 6.71 -3.11 -22.90
N PHE A 245 6.20 -2.55 -21.79
CA PHE A 245 4.77 -2.40 -21.57
C PHE A 245 4.12 -1.45 -22.59
N LEU A 246 4.79 -0.38 -22.97
CA LEU A 246 4.31 0.56 -24.00
C LEU A 246 4.20 -0.13 -25.37
N GLU A 247 5.10 -1.03 -25.69
CA GLU A 247 5.10 -1.76 -26.97
C GLU A 247 4.12 -2.94 -26.97
N SER A 248 4.15 -3.78 -25.93
CA SER A 248 3.37 -5.02 -25.85
C SER A 248 2.97 -5.31 -24.40
N PRO A 249 1.86 -4.72 -23.90
CA PRO A 249 1.43 -4.91 -22.52
C PRO A 249 1.00 -6.34 -22.25
N ILE A 250 1.44 -6.91 -21.13
CA ILE A 250 0.92 -8.19 -20.60
C ILE A 250 -0.38 -7.91 -19.84
N ASP A 251 -1.41 -8.71 -20.11
CA ASP A 251 -2.67 -8.64 -19.37
C ASP A 251 -2.53 -9.25 -17.97
N ALA A 252 -2.97 -8.51 -16.95
CA ALA A 252 -3.09 -8.99 -15.58
C ALA A 252 -4.27 -8.26 -14.91
N PRO A 253 -4.95 -8.87 -13.91
CA PRO A 253 -6.05 -8.22 -13.19
C PRO A 253 -5.65 -6.91 -12.50
N PHE A 254 -4.40 -6.80 -12.06
CA PHE A 254 -3.82 -5.60 -11.45
C PHE A 254 -2.50 -5.24 -12.13
N VAL A 255 -2.33 -3.97 -12.48
CA VAL A 255 -1.07 -3.44 -13.02
C VAL A 255 -0.58 -2.32 -12.11
N ILE A 256 0.63 -2.48 -11.58
CA ILE A 256 1.24 -1.52 -10.66
C ILE A 256 2.44 -0.85 -11.34
N PHE A 257 2.37 0.45 -11.50
CA PHE A 257 3.45 1.28 -12.02
C PHE A 257 4.29 1.84 -10.90
N GLY A 258 5.58 1.51 -10.89
CA GLY A 258 6.54 1.95 -9.88
C GLY A 258 7.88 2.32 -10.47
N VAL A 259 8.58 3.28 -9.86
CA VAL A 259 9.91 3.72 -10.29
C VAL A 259 10.96 2.96 -9.50
N THR A 260 11.94 2.38 -10.20
CA THR A 260 13.14 1.76 -9.61
C THR A 260 14.44 2.41 -10.08
N ALA A 261 14.37 3.41 -10.97
CA ALA A 261 15.54 4.16 -11.41
C ALA A 261 16.32 4.76 -10.23
N GLU A 262 17.64 4.62 -10.22
CA GLU A 262 18.50 5.11 -9.13
C GLU A 262 18.57 6.65 -9.13
N GLY A 263 18.47 7.23 -7.94
CA GLY A 263 18.62 8.68 -7.74
C GLY A 263 17.36 9.51 -8.00
N VAL A 264 16.19 8.89 -8.06
CA VAL A 264 14.87 9.53 -8.20
C VAL A 264 14.03 9.45 -6.92
#